data_72540c85be2ffb3e9d49bae2517deb62
#
_entry.id   72540c85be2ffb3e9d49bae2517deb62
#
_cell.length_a   1.000
_cell.length_b   1.000
_cell.length_c   1.000
_cell.angle_alpha   90.00
_cell.angle_beta   90.00
_cell.angle_gamma   90.00
#
_symmetry.space_group_name_H-M   'P 1'
#
loop_
_entity.id
_entity.type
_entity.pdbx_description
1 polymer ?
#
loop_
_entity_poly.entity_id
_entity_poly.type
_entity_poly.pdbx_seq_one_letter_code
_entity_poly.pdbx_strand_id
1 'polypeptide(L)'
;YFKEPQSFHFSDKAVKVPGLNGTGKMGKSEGNAIYLCDDEATIKKKVMRAVTDSGPVMMNQEKPEVIQNLFTLMELVSTPDTCDYFNDAYNNMTIRYGDMKKQLAADINAFCAPIREKIQAYSSDDAFLEKVMRQGAQAAEASAEKTIEEVREIIGFRKLGY
;
A
#
# COMPACT_ATOMS: atom_id res chain seq x y z
N TYR A 1 -16.94 -10.71 27.44
CA TYR A 1 -17.65 -11.26 26.27
C TYR A 1 -16.84 -11.09 25.00
N PHE A 2 -16.38 -9.88 24.70
CA PHE A 2 -15.56 -9.62 23.52
C PHE A 2 -14.13 -10.12 23.75
N LYS A 3 -13.59 -10.87 22.76
CA LYS A 3 -12.19 -11.27 22.80
C LYS A 3 -11.31 -10.07 22.47
N GLU A 4 -10.17 -10.01 23.13
CA GLU A 4 -9.16 -8.98 22.82
C GLU A 4 -8.69 -9.13 21.36
N PRO A 5 -8.72 -8.06 20.55
CA PRO A 5 -8.24 -8.11 19.17
C PRO A 5 -6.75 -8.42 19.12
N GLN A 6 -6.37 -9.36 18.27
CA GLN A 6 -4.97 -9.66 17.99
C GLN A 6 -4.58 -9.12 16.61
N SER A 7 -3.40 -8.51 16.53
CA SER A 7 -2.88 -8.07 15.23
C SER A 7 -2.49 -9.28 14.38
N PHE A 8 -2.87 -9.26 13.11
CA PHE A 8 -2.52 -10.28 12.16
C PHE A 8 -1.86 -9.63 10.92
N HIS A 9 -0.75 -10.20 10.50
CA HIS A 9 -0.02 -9.76 9.32
C HIS A 9 0.13 -10.92 8.35
N PHE A 10 -0.17 -10.71 7.06
CA PHE A 10 -0.03 -11.72 6.02
C PHE A 10 1.44 -11.94 5.59
N SER A 11 2.33 -11.03 5.97
CA SER A 11 3.75 -11.09 5.62
C SER A 11 4.58 -10.37 6.66
N ASP A 12 5.77 -10.88 6.93
CA ASP A 12 6.77 -10.21 7.78
C ASP A 12 7.44 -9.02 7.07
N LYS A 13 7.19 -8.88 5.75
CA LYS A 13 7.73 -7.77 4.94
C LYS A 13 6.76 -6.60 4.94
N ALA A 14 7.29 -5.44 5.24
CA ALA A 14 6.70 -4.11 5.07
C ALA A 14 5.34 -3.87 5.75
N VAL A 15 5.37 -3.56 7.01
CA VAL A 15 4.22 -3.00 7.76
C VAL A 15 3.91 -1.56 7.34
N LYS A 16 4.90 -0.82 6.85
CA LYS A 16 4.75 0.58 6.42
C LYS A 16 5.40 0.81 5.06
N VAL A 17 4.60 1.23 4.08
CA VAL A 17 5.10 1.71 2.78
C VAL A 17 5.56 3.15 2.96
N PRO A 18 6.84 3.49 2.66
CA PRO A 18 7.35 4.84 2.83
C PRO A 18 6.76 5.82 1.81
N GLY A 19 6.59 7.07 2.23
CA GLY A 19 6.10 8.16 1.38
C GLY A 19 7.16 8.68 0.41
N LEU A 20 6.71 9.21 -0.74
CA LEU A 20 7.62 9.77 -1.76
C LEU A 20 8.26 11.11 -1.36
N ASN A 21 7.78 11.76 -0.31
CA ASN A 21 8.34 12.99 0.24
C ASN A 21 9.57 12.77 1.12
N GLY A 22 10.00 11.51 1.29
CA GLY A 22 11.20 11.15 2.03
C GLY A 22 11.01 11.05 3.54
N THR A 23 9.82 11.28 4.06
CA THR A 23 9.52 11.18 5.50
C THR A 23 8.22 10.43 5.75
N GLY A 24 8.18 9.67 6.83
CA GLY A 24 6.98 9.00 7.28
C GLY A 24 6.44 7.91 6.34
N LYS A 25 5.19 7.54 6.54
CA LYS A 25 4.49 6.55 5.72
C LYS A 25 3.74 7.20 4.56
N MET A 26 3.48 6.41 3.51
CA MET A 26 2.58 6.80 2.43
C MET A 26 1.15 7.01 2.97
N GLY A 27 0.56 8.17 2.70
CA GLY A 27 -0.77 8.53 3.23
C GLY A 27 -1.53 9.46 2.29
N LYS A 28 -2.88 9.31 2.27
CA LYS A 28 -3.74 10.14 1.42
C LYS A 28 -3.67 11.62 1.79
N SER A 29 -3.67 11.93 3.08
CA SER A 29 -3.60 13.31 3.62
C SER A 29 -2.25 13.97 3.40
N GLU A 30 -1.19 13.19 3.20
CA GLU A 30 0.18 13.69 3.07
C GLU A 30 0.55 14.11 1.65
N GLY A 31 -0.27 13.78 0.65
CA GLY A 31 0.00 14.07 -0.75
C GLY A 31 1.23 13.34 -1.32
N ASN A 32 1.76 12.34 -0.61
CA ASN A 32 2.99 11.60 -0.91
C ASN A 32 2.72 10.17 -1.40
N ALA A 33 1.46 9.86 -1.75
CA ALA A 33 1.01 8.51 -2.06
C ALA A 33 0.87 8.25 -3.56
N ILE A 34 1.17 7.01 -3.95
CA ILE A 34 0.77 6.43 -5.23
C ILE A 34 -0.52 5.65 -4.99
N TYR A 35 -1.53 5.85 -5.83
CA TYR A 35 -2.78 5.10 -5.78
C TYR A 35 -2.71 3.93 -6.78
N LEU A 36 -3.31 2.80 -6.42
CA LEU A 36 -3.37 1.63 -7.30
C LEU A 36 -4.11 1.90 -8.63
N CYS A 37 -4.97 2.93 -8.65
CA CYS A 37 -5.69 3.37 -9.84
C CYS A 37 -4.97 4.48 -10.63
N ASP A 38 -3.83 5.00 -10.15
CA ASP A 38 -3.06 6.00 -10.90
C ASP A 38 -2.62 5.43 -12.26
N ASP A 39 -2.70 6.24 -13.31
CA ASP A 39 -2.17 5.90 -14.62
C ASP A 39 -0.62 5.97 -14.67
N GLU A 40 -0.04 5.43 -15.72
CA GLU A 40 1.41 5.38 -15.90
C GLU A 40 2.06 6.76 -15.83
N ALA A 41 1.45 7.76 -16.47
CA ALA A 41 1.97 9.12 -16.52
C ALA A 41 1.97 9.77 -15.12
N THR A 42 0.91 9.53 -14.35
CA THR A 42 0.76 10.00 -12.96
C THR A 42 1.78 9.33 -12.05
N ILE A 43 1.92 7.99 -12.13
CA ILE A 43 2.93 7.24 -11.37
C ILE A 43 4.32 7.78 -11.66
N LYS A 44 4.68 7.89 -12.94
CA LYS A 44 5.98 8.42 -13.37
C LYS A 44 6.23 9.84 -12.82
N LYS A 45 5.24 10.73 -12.94
CA LYS A 45 5.34 12.09 -12.42
C LYS A 45 5.56 12.12 -10.91
N LYS A 46 4.85 11.29 -10.16
CA LYS A 46 4.98 11.19 -8.70
C LYS A 46 6.35 10.66 -8.29
N VAL A 47 6.80 9.55 -8.89
CA VAL A 47 8.08 8.93 -8.57
C VAL A 47 9.26 9.83 -8.96
N MET A 48 9.20 10.49 -10.11
CA MET A 48 10.26 11.42 -10.52
C MET A 48 10.42 12.64 -9.59
N ARG A 49 9.36 13.01 -8.86
CA ARG A 49 9.39 14.08 -7.85
C ARG A 49 9.84 13.60 -6.47
N ALA A 50 10.01 12.31 -6.26
CA ALA A 50 10.49 11.80 -4.98
C ALA A 50 11.80 12.48 -4.56
N VAL A 51 11.92 12.76 -3.28
CA VAL A 51 13.08 13.45 -2.72
C VAL A 51 14.31 12.53 -2.80
N THR A 52 15.46 13.10 -3.17
CA THR A 52 16.75 12.42 -3.15
C THR A 52 17.82 13.43 -2.73
N ASP A 53 18.94 12.93 -2.22
CA ASP A 53 20.14 13.71 -1.95
C ASP A 53 21.04 13.88 -3.21
N SER A 54 22.27 14.29 -2.99
CA SER A 54 23.26 14.49 -4.06
C SER A 54 23.99 13.19 -4.47
N GLY A 55 23.73 12.09 -3.79
CA GLY A 55 24.40 10.80 -3.97
C GLY A 55 25.46 10.50 -2.91
N PRO A 56 25.93 9.23 -2.85
CA PRO A 56 26.94 8.81 -1.89
C PRO A 56 28.29 9.50 -2.18
N VAL A 57 29.00 9.89 -1.12
CA VAL A 57 30.32 10.53 -1.19
C VAL A 57 31.45 9.56 -0.85
N MET A 58 31.13 8.35 -0.38
CA MET A 58 32.08 7.27 -0.13
C MET A 58 31.46 5.92 -0.50
N MET A 59 32.32 4.95 -0.79
CA MET A 59 31.90 3.57 -1.06
C MET A 59 31.23 2.96 0.18
N ASN A 60 30.16 2.21 -0.05
CA ASN A 60 29.36 1.54 1.01
C ASN A 60 28.83 2.52 2.07
N GLN A 61 28.57 3.76 1.69
CA GLN A 61 27.94 4.75 2.57
C GLN A 61 26.56 4.25 3.00
N GLU A 62 26.24 4.46 4.28
CA GLU A 62 24.89 4.22 4.78
C GLU A 62 23.89 5.11 4.04
N LYS A 63 22.78 4.52 3.62
CA LYS A 63 21.73 5.26 2.90
C LYS A 63 20.98 6.18 3.86
N PRO A 64 20.89 7.49 3.59
CA PRO A 64 19.98 8.37 4.32
C PRO A 64 18.53 7.87 4.20
N GLU A 65 17.69 8.20 5.18
CA GLU A 65 16.29 7.72 5.22
C GLU A 65 15.53 7.96 3.92
N VAL A 66 15.70 9.12 3.30
CA VAL A 66 15.05 9.47 2.01
C VAL A 66 15.43 8.51 0.88
N ILE A 67 16.68 8.05 0.87
CA ILE A 67 17.17 7.09 -0.12
C ILE A 67 16.76 5.68 0.25
N GLN A 68 16.89 5.29 1.52
CA GLN A 68 16.44 4.00 2.00
C GLN A 68 14.94 3.76 1.68
N ASN A 69 14.12 4.80 1.78
CA ASN A 69 12.70 4.75 1.43
C ASN A 69 12.47 4.36 -0.04
N LEU A 70 13.28 4.85 -0.97
CA LEU A 70 13.19 4.47 -2.38
C LEU A 70 13.62 3.03 -2.62
N PHE A 71 14.70 2.57 -1.94
CA PHE A 71 15.11 1.16 -1.99
C PHE A 71 14.05 0.23 -1.40
N THR A 72 13.44 0.61 -0.28
CA THR A 72 12.32 -0.15 0.29
C THR A 72 11.14 -0.27 -0.68
N LEU A 73 10.81 0.81 -1.42
CA LEU A 73 9.79 0.75 -2.46
C LEU A 73 10.19 -0.18 -3.61
N MET A 74 11.48 -0.17 -4.02
CA MET A 74 11.98 -1.10 -5.04
C MET A 74 11.88 -2.56 -4.60
N GLU A 75 12.25 -2.86 -3.36
CA GLU A 75 12.15 -4.21 -2.79
C GLU A 75 10.72 -4.78 -2.80
N LEU A 76 9.70 -3.90 -2.80
CA LEU A 76 8.29 -4.29 -2.84
C LEU A 76 7.80 -4.65 -4.24
N VAL A 77 8.35 -4.03 -5.29
CA VAL A 77 7.77 -4.10 -6.65
C VAL A 77 8.76 -4.53 -7.73
N SER A 78 10.06 -4.38 -7.50
CA SER A 78 11.11 -4.69 -8.48
C SER A 78 11.62 -6.12 -8.30
N THR A 79 12.33 -6.63 -9.33
CA THR A 79 13.02 -7.92 -9.22
C THR A 79 14.24 -7.83 -8.32
N PRO A 80 14.68 -8.94 -7.69
CA PRO A 80 15.92 -8.97 -6.91
C PRO A 80 17.12 -8.44 -7.69
N ASP A 81 17.29 -8.84 -8.94
CA ASP A 81 18.41 -8.39 -9.79
C ASP A 81 18.43 -6.88 -10.01
N THR A 82 17.23 -6.26 -10.14
CA THR A 82 17.09 -4.80 -10.25
C THR A 82 17.50 -4.13 -8.93
N CYS A 83 17.06 -4.67 -7.81
CA CYS A 83 17.43 -4.16 -6.49
C CYS A 83 18.94 -4.25 -6.25
N ASP A 84 19.55 -5.38 -6.58
CA ASP A 84 20.99 -5.62 -6.45
C ASP A 84 21.79 -4.67 -7.33
N TYR A 85 21.37 -4.48 -8.60
CA TYR A 85 22.01 -3.55 -9.51
C TYR A 85 22.08 -2.11 -8.94
N PHE A 86 20.98 -1.59 -8.41
CA PHE A 86 20.97 -0.25 -7.86
C PHE A 86 21.66 -0.16 -6.50
N ASN A 87 21.63 -1.23 -5.69
CA ASN A 87 22.41 -1.31 -4.47
C ASN A 87 23.92 -1.26 -4.76
N ASP A 88 24.39 -2.02 -5.74
CA ASP A 88 25.79 -2.00 -6.17
C ASP A 88 26.18 -0.66 -6.74
N ALA A 89 25.32 -0.04 -7.56
CA ALA A 89 25.54 1.29 -8.08
C ALA A 89 25.65 2.34 -6.96
N TYR A 90 24.83 2.23 -5.91
CA TYR A 90 24.93 3.12 -4.74
C TYR A 90 26.24 2.90 -3.99
N ASN A 91 26.56 1.64 -3.67
CA ASN A 91 27.76 1.27 -2.92
C ASN A 91 29.05 1.68 -3.65
N ASN A 92 29.04 1.67 -4.98
CA ASN A 92 30.19 2.06 -5.82
C ASN A 92 30.16 3.54 -6.24
N MET A 93 29.27 4.36 -5.69
CA MET A 93 29.14 5.79 -6.03
C MET A 93 28.84 6.07 -7.51
N THR A 94 28.24 5.12 -8.21
CA THR A 94 27.89 5.25 -9.64
C THR A 94 26.41 5.43 -9.87
N ILE A 95 25.62 5.51 -8.80
CA ILE A 95 24.16 5.61 -8.88
C ILE A 95 23.71 6.87 -9.61
N ARG A 96 22.73 6.71 -10.49
CA ARG A 96 21.99 7.80 -11.11
C ARG A 96 20.54 7.73 -10.65
N TYR A 97 20.16 8.58 -9.71
CA TYR A 97 18.79 8.59 -9.17
C TYR A 97 17.71 8.80 -10.23
N GLY A 98 18.02 9.52 -11.31
CA GLY A 98 17.10 9.67 -12.44
C GLY A 98 16.76 8.32 -13.10
N ASP A 99 17.75 7.45 -13.27
CA ASP A 99 17.54 6.13 -13.88
C ASP A 99 16.87 5.17 -12.89
N MET A 100 17.28 5.19 -11.63
CA MET A 100 16.61 4.46 -10.55
C MET A 100 15.11 4.81 -10.47
N LYS A 101 14.78 6.11 -10.47
CA LYS A 101 13.38 6.58 -10.42
C LYS A 101 12.59 6.17 -11.65
N LYS A 102 13.19 6.16 -12.84
CA LYS A 102 12.53 5.69 -14.06
C LYS A 102 12.21 4.20 -13.95
N GLN A 103 13.17 3.40 -13.51
CA GLN A 103 12.98 1.97 -13.32
C GLN A 103 11.90 1.70 -12.25
N LEU A 104 12.00 2.35 -11.09
CA LEU A 104 11.00 2.23 -10.03
C LEU A 104 9.59 2.60 -10.52
N ALA A 105 9.46 3.66 -11.31
CA ALA A 105 8.16 4.06 -11.87
C ALA A 105 7.59 3.00 -12.83
N ALA A 106 8.44 2.38 -13.64
CA ALA A 106 8.04 1.29 -14.54
C ALA A 106 7.58 0.06 -13.75
N ASP A 107 8.33 -0.32 -12.73
CA ASP A 107 8.03 -1.49 -11.89
C ASP A 107 6.73 -1.28 -11.09
N ILE A 108 6.53 -0.09 -10.51
CA ILE A 108 5.28 0.27 -9.84
C ILE A 108 4.11 0.22 -10.82
N ASN A 109 4.29 0.74 -12.04
CA ASN A 109 3.23 0.69 -13.05
C ASN A 109 2.89 -0.75 -13.44
N ALA A 110 3.89 -1.61 -13.64
CA ALA A 110 3.69 -3.02 -13.94
C ALA A 110 2.97 -3.75 -12.80
N PHE A 111 3.31 -3.45 -11.55
CA PHE A 111 2.62 -3.97 -10.37
C PHE A 111 1.16 -3.51 -10.28
N CYS A 112 0.89 -2.24 -10.54
CA CYS A 112 -0.45 -1.65 -10.45
C CYS A 112 -1.35 -1.99 -11.64
N ALA A 113 -0.82 -2.27 -12.82
CA ALA A 113 -1.58 -2.46 -14.04
C ALA A 113 -2.69 -3.53 -13.91
N PRO A 114 -2.43 -4.77 -13.47
CA PRO A 114 -3.47 -5.79 -13.36
C PRO A 114 -4.53 -5.46 -12.29
N ILE A 115 -4.14 -4.70 -11.26
CA ILE A 115 -5.06 -4.25 -10.22
C ILE A 115 -5.96 -3.15 -10.76
N ARG A 116 -5.39 -2.19 -11.48
CA ARG A 116 -6.10 -1.08 -12.12
C ARG A 116 -7.13 -1.58 -13.15
N GLU A 117 -6.76 -2.57 -13.97
CA GLU A 117 -7.70 -3.20 -14.91
C GLU A 117 -8.92 -3.80 -14.20
N LYS A 118 -8.70 -4.51 -13.08
CA LYS A 118 -9.79 -5.07 -12.27
C LYS A 118 -10.65 -3.97 -11.63
N ILE A 119 -10.02 -2.92 -11.11
CA ILE A 119 -10.75 -1.77 -10.55
C ILE A 119 -11.66 -1.15 -11.63
N GLN A 120 -11.14 -0.94 -12.84
CA GLN A 120 -11.90 -0.37 -13.94
C GLN A 120 -13.07 -1.29 -14.35
N ALA A 121 -12.82 -2.59 -14.47
CA ALA A 121 -13.86 -3.57 -14.81
C ALA A 121 -14.99 -3.59 -13.78
N TYR A 122 -14.67 -3.65 -12.49
CA TYR A 122 -15.67 -3.66 -11.44
C TYR A 122 -16.38 -2.31 -11.28
N SER A 123 -15.68 -1.21 -11.43
CA SER A 123 -16.27 0.14 -11.31
C SER A 123 -17.26 0.47 -12.42
N SER A 124 -17.24 -0.26 -13.53
CA SER A 124 -18.17 -0.10 -14.65
C SER A 124 -19.39 -1.06 -14.60
N ASP A 125 -19.45 -1.93 -13.60
CA ASP A 125 -20.53 -2.92 -13.42
C ASP A 125 -21.34 -2.64 -12.14
N ASP A 126 -22.28 -1.70 -12.24
CA ASP A 126 -23.12 -1.30 -11.11
C ASP A 126 -23.97 -2.47 -10.57
N ALA A 127 -24.43 -3.37 -11.45
CA ALA A 127 -25.22 -4.54 -11.04
C ALA A 127 -24.41 -5.52 -10.20
N PHE A 128 -23.14 -5.73 -10.58
CA PHE A 128 -22.21 -6.54 -9.79
C PHE A 128 -21.93 -5.88 -8.43
N LEU A 129 -21.66 -4.58 -8.42
CA LEU A 129 -21.38 -3.83 -7.17
C LEU A 129 -22.59 -3.88 -6.23
N GLU A 130 -23.82 -3.65 -6.71
CA GLU A 130 -25.03 -3.79 -5.91
C GLU A 130 -25.19 -5.20 -5.32
N LYS A 131 -24.95 -6.23 -6.12
CA LYS A 131 -25.02 -7.62 -5.65
C LYS A 131 -24.05 -7.88 -4.52
N VAL A 132 -22.78 -7.47 -4.68
CA VAL A 132 -21.73 -7.63 -3.65
C VAL A 132 -22.10 -6.86 -2.38
N MET A 133 -22.57 -5.61 -2.52
CA MET A 133 -23.00 -4.79 -1.38
C MET A 133 -24.15 -5.44 -0.61
N ARG A 134 -25.17 -5.95 -1.30
CA ARG A 134 -26.31 -6.63 -0.67
C ARG A 134 -25.90 -7.91 0.05
N GLN A 135 -25.07 -8.74 -0.57
CA GLN A 135 -24.55 -9.96 0.05
C GLN A 135 -23.69 -9.65 1.28
N GLY A 136 -22.82 -8.64 1.17
CA GLY A 136 -21.99 -8.18 2.29
C GLY A 136 -22.82 -7.63 3.45
N ALA A 137 -23.84 -6.82 3.16
CA ALA A 137 -24.75 -6.28 4.16
C ALA A 137 -25.50 -7.39 4.90
N GLN A 138 -26.07 -8.38 4.18
CA GLN A 138 -26.75 -9.52 4.78
C GLN A 138 -25.84 -10.35 5.68
N ALA A 139 -24.60 -10.62 5.25
CA ALA A 139 -23.64 -11.36 6.05
C ALA A 139 -23.23 -10.59 7.32
N ALA A 140 -23.02 -9.27 7.20
CA ALA A 140 -22.69 -8.41 8.34
C ALA A 140 -23.85 -8.30 9.32
N GLU A 141 -25.09 -8.12 8.83
CA GLU A 141 -26.32 -8.07 9.62
C GLU A 141 -26.51 -9.34 10.44
N ALA A 142 -26.44 -10.50 9.79
CA ALA A 142 -26.58 -11.80 10.47
C ALA A 142 -25.55 -12.02 11.59
N SER A 143 -24.30 -11.58 11.37
CA SER A 143 -23.25 -11.64 12.38
C SER A 143 -23.49 -10.64 13.52
N ALA A 144 -23.92 -9.42 13.20
CA ALA A 144 -24.18 -8.38 14.18
C ALA A 144 -25.41 -8.68 15.04
N GLU A 145 -26.50 -9.18 14.44
CA GLU A 145 -27.71 -9.56 15.16
C GLU A 145 -27.43 -10.60 16.23
N LYS A 146 -26.71 -11.67 15.87
CA LYS A 146 -26.32 -12.70 16.83
C LYS A 146 -25.56 -12.10 18.02
N THR A 147 -24.57 -11.26 17.72
CA THR A 147 -23.74 -10.63 18.76
C THR A 147 -24.56 -9.69 19.65
N ILE A 148 -25.41 -8.85 19.06
CA ILE A 148 -26.19 -7.88 19.82
C ILE A 148 -27.29 -8.55 20.67
N GLU A 149 -27.85 -9.67 20.22
CA GLU A 149 -28.79 -10.45 21.02
C GLU A 149 -28.12 -11.01 22.27
N GLU A 150 -26.96 -11.65 22.14
CA GLU A 150 -26.20 -12.17 23.27
C GLU A 150 -25.78 -11.05 24.24
N VAL A 151 -25.33 -9.91 23.73
CA VAL A 151 -24.97 -8.75 24.57
C VAL A 151 -26.20 -8.22 25.32
N ARG A 152 -27.34 -8.10 24.67
CA ARG A 152 -28.60 -7.64 25.30
C ARG A 152 -29.03 -8.57 26.43
N GLU A 153 -28.91 -9.87 26.26
CA GLU A 153 -29.19 -10.86 27.32
C GLU A 153 -28.27 -10.69 28.50
N ILE A 154 -26.96 -10.54 28.25
CA ILE A 154 -25.95 -10.38 29.33
C ILE A 154 -26.22 -9.12 30.17
N ILE A 155 -26.62 -8.00 29.53
CA ILE A 155 -26.90 -6.74 30.23
C ILE A 155 -28.34 -6.62 30.72
N GLY A 156 -29.17 -7.67 30.56
CA GLY A 156 -30.54 -7.72 31.07
C GLY A 156 -31.58 -6.92 30.25
N PHE A 157 -31.32 -6.61 28.99
CA PHE A 157 -32.31 -6.02 28.09
C PHE A 157 -33.37 -7.07 27.73
N ARG A 158 -34.63 -6.79 28.03
CA ARG A 158 -35.75 -7.66 27.64
C ARG A 158 -36.28 -7.26 26.28
N LYS A 159 -36.52 -8.25 25.38
CA LYS A 159 -37.34 -8.04 24.18
C LYS A 159 -38.79 -7.76 24.65
N LEU A 160 -39.25 -6.53 24.44
CA LEU A 160 -40.64 -6.23 24.56
C LEU A 160 -41.32 -6.80 23.28
N GLY A 161 -42.06 -7.89 23.41
CA GLY A 161 -42.87 -8.43 22.30
C GLY A 161 -43.96 -7.43 21.96
N TYR A 162 -43.93 -6.95 20.71
CA TYR A 162 -45.08 -6.30 20.08
C TYR A 162 -45.66 -7.28 19.08
#